data_f88fdefa609686b11305ef982ac97ec4
#
_entry.id   f88fdefa609686b11305ef982ac97ec4
#
_cell.length_a   1.000
_cell.length_b   1.000
_cell.length_c   1.000
_cell.angle_alpha   90.00
_cell.angle_beta   90.00
_cell.angle_gamma   90.00
#
_symmetry.space_group_name_H-M   'P 1'
#
loop_
_entity.id
_entity.type
_entity.pdbx_description
1 polymer ?
#
loop_
_entity_poly.entity_id
_entity_poly.type
_entity_poly.pdbx_seq_one_letter_code
_entity_poly.pdbx_strand_id
1 'polypeptide(L)'
;SYIMAALQRIGKVSRGGDRFLDWMVGGPIAVARRGGVTLTLQEMSMFFTINNMIVAGSTYWNMVIAGAEGTALEDEEGIETIKLFGRNVAKIIKKVRD
;
A
#
# COMPACT_ATOMS: atom_id res chain seq x y z
N SER A 1 13.30 7.20 -5.22
CA SER A 1 13.29 6.01 -6.07
C SER A 1 12.50 6.27 -7.35
N TYR A 2 12.72 5.45 -8.34
CA TYR A 2 11.97 5.55 -9.61
C TYR A 2 10.47 5.36 -9.39
N ILE A 3 10.12 4.43 -8.52
CA ILE A 3 8.71 4.14 -8.25
C ILE A 3 8.04 5.35 -7.62
N MET A 4 8.66 5.97 -6.63
CA MET A 4 8.09 7.15 -5.99
C MET A 4 8.00 8.33 -6.95
N ALA A 5 9.00 8.52 -7.80
CA ALA A 5 8.96 9.59 -8.81
C ALA A 5 7.81 9.36 -9.79
N ALA A 6 7.61 8.12 -10.25
CA ALA A 6 6.51 7.79 -11.14
C ALA A 6 5.16 8.01 -10.47
N LEU A 7 5.02 7.58 -9.22
CA LEU A 7 3.78 7.77 -8.46
C LEU A 7 3.47 9.24 -8.25
N GLN A 8 4.48 10.05 -7.97
CA GLN A 8 4.30 11.49 -7.81
C GLN A 8 3.81 12.15 -9.09
N ARG A 9 4.32 11.71 -10.25
CA ARG A 9 3.86 12.22 -11.54
C ARG A 9 2.41 11.83 -11.81
N ILE A 10 2.06 10.58 -11.55
CA ILE A 10 0.68 10.10 -11.71
C ILE A 10 -0.26 10.90 -10.81
N GLY A 11 0.13 11.10 -9.55
CA GLY A 11 -0.65 11.87 -8.61
C GLY A 11 -0.85 13.30 -9.05
N LYS A 12 0.21 13.93 -9.57
CA LYS A 12 0.15 15.30 -10.07
C LYS A 12 -0.81 15.43 -11.26
N VAL A 13 -0.77 14.45 -12.17
CA VAL A 13 -1.70 14.41 -13.31
C VAL A 13 -3.14 14.27 -12.82
N SER A 14 -3.37 13.38 -11.85
CA SER A 14 -4.70 13.18 -11.28
C SER A 14 -5.22 14.47 -10.65
N ARG A 15 -4.45 15.11 -9.77
CA ARG A 15 -4.87 16.30 -9.05
C ARG A 15 -5.08 17.50 -9.98
N GLY A 16 -4.32 17.60 -11.06
CA GLY A 16 -4.41 18.69 -12.01
C GLY A 16 -5.44 18.49 -13.12
N GLY A 17 -6.10 17.34 -13.16
CA GLY A 17 -7.05 17.01 -14.23
C GLY A 17 -8.31 16.36 -13.68
N ASP A 18 -8.62 15.17 -14.16
CA ASP A 18 -9.88 14.46 -13.88
C ASP A 18 -9.95 13.88 -12.48
N ARG A 19 -8.87 13.93 -11.70
CA ARG A 19 -8.78 13.38 -10.33
C ARG A 19 -9.16 11.89 -10.30
N PHE A 20 -8.64 11.13 -11.25
CA PHE A 20 -9.01 9.71 -11.41
C PHE A 20 -8.60 8.84 -10.22
N LEU A 21 -7.70 9.30 -9.35
CA LEU A 21 -7.32 8.57 -8.13
C LEU A 21 -8.27 8.83 -6.95
N ASP A 22 -9.14 9.84 -7.04
CA ASP A 22 -10.05 10.16 -5.94
C ASP A 22 -10.93 8.96 -5.59
N TRP A 23 -10.97 8.63 -4.30
CA TRP A 23 -11.78 7.54 -3.75
C TRP A 23 -11.37 6.13 -4.19
N MET A 24 -10.25 5.99 -4.90
CA MET A 24 -9.67 4.67 -5.14
C MET A 24 -9.14 4.10 -3.83
N VAL A 25 -9.26 2.79 -3.67
CA VAL A 25 -8.82 2.09 -2.47
C VAL A 25 -7.42 1.53 -2.69
N GLY A 26 -6.54 1.77 -1.75
CA GLY A 26 -5.17 1.27 -1.84
C GLY A 26 -4.52 1.17 -0.48
N GLY A 27 -3.26 0.87 -0.48
CA GLY A 27 -2.46 0.85 0.72
C GLY A 27 -1.05 0.35 0.43
N PRO A 28 -0.08 0.66 1.29
CA PRO A 28 1.29 0.28 1.06
C PRO A 28 1.58 -1.14 1.57
N ILE A 29 2.43 -1.83 0.84
CA ILE A 29 2.99 -3.12 1.25
C ILE A 29 4.50 -3.02 1.05
N ALA A 30 5.28 -3.52 1.99
CA ALA A 30 6.73 -3.53 1.86
C ALA A 30 7.31 -4.89 2.26
N VAL A 31 8.38 -5.27 1.58
CA VAL A 31 9.16 -6.47 1.89
C VAL A 31 10.58 -6.03 2.16
N ALA A 32 11.15 -6.53 3.25
CA ALA A 32 12.51 -6.15 3.63
C ALA A 32 13.23 -7.29 4.34
N ARG A 33 14.53 -7.19 4.37
CA ARG A 33 15.40 -8.14 5.09
C ARG A 33 15.30 -8.00 6.60
N ARG A 34 15.14 -6.76 7.04
CA ARG A 34 15.10 -6.39 8.46
C ARG A 34 14.03 -5.35 8.66
N GLY A 35 13.85 -4.89 9.87
CA GLY A 35 12.97 -3.78 10.16
C GLY A 35 13.38 -2.50 9.41
N GLY A 36 12.70 -1.42 9.64
CA GLY A 36 12.96 -0.16 8.96
C GLY A 36 12.08 0.09 7.75
N VAL A 37 11.18 -0.84 7.42
CA VAL A 37 10.21 -0.66 6.32
C VAL A 37 9.12 0.34 6.67
N THR A 38 9.00 0.72 7.94
CA THR A 38 7.96 1.67 8.36
C THR A 38 8.11 3.01 7.66
N LEU A 39 9.34 3.48 7.44
CA LEU A 39 9.57 4.73 6.73
C LEU A 39 9.09 4.63 5.28
N THR A 40 9.37 3.52 4.62
CA THR A 40 8.87 3.26 3.27
C THR A 40 7.34 3.23 3.24
N LEU A 41 6.73 2.58 4.22
CA LEU A 41 5.27 2.54 4.33
C LEU A 41 4.69 3.94 4.51
N GLN A 42 5.35 4.80 5.30
CA GLN A 42 4.92 6.17 5.51
C GLN A 42 5.00 6.99 4.23
N GLU A 43 6.08 6.86 3.47
CA GLU A 43 6.21 7.56 2.18
C GLU A 43 5.10 7.18 1.21
N MET A 44 4.80 5.88 1.12
CA MET A 44 3.72 5.40 0.25
C MET A 44 2.36 5.87 0.73
N SER A 45 2.15 5.91 2.05
CA SER A 45 0.89 6.39 2.62
C SER A 45 0.65 7.87 2.30
N MET A 46 1.70 8.67 2.27
CA MET A 46 1.58 10.08 1.88
C MET A 46 1.07 10.23 0.44
N PHE A 47 1.52 9.37 -0.45
CA PHE A 47 1.00 9.36 -1.82
C PHE A 47 -0.52 9.13 -1.85
N PHE A 48 -0.98 8.11 -1.11
CA PHE A 48 -2.40 7.79 -1.09
C PHE A 48 -3.24 8.95 -0.51
N THR A 49 -2.78 9.53 0.59
CA THR A 49 -3.56 10.57 1.28
C THR A 49 -3.61 11.87 0.49
N ILE A 50 -2.51 12.28 -0.14
CA ILE A 50 -2.52 13.53 -0.92
C ILE A 50 -3.38 13.41 -2.18
N ASN A 51 -3.64 12.19 -2.65
CA ASN A 51 -4.44 11.97 -3.85
C ASN A 51 -5.91 11.63 -3.55
N ASN A 52 -6.36 11.90 -2.33
CA ASN A 52 -7.75 11.69 -1.92
C ASN A 52 -8.20 10.25 -2.10
N MET A 53 -7.30 9.31 -1.83
CA MET A 53 -7.58 7.88 -1.90
C MET A 53 -7.99 7.35 -0.53
N ILE A 54 -8.64 6.19 -0.53
CA ILE A 54 -8.99 5.49 0.70
C ILE A 54 -7.90 4.47 1.01
N VAL A 55 -7.33 4.54 2.20
CA VAL A 55 -6.27 3.61 2.61
C VAL A 55 -6.85 2.52 3.48
N ALA A 56 -6.68 1.26 3.07
CA ALA A 56 -7.10 0.11 3.85
C ALA A 56 -6.02 -0.29 4.83
N GLY A 57 -6.42 -0.78 5.98
CA GLY A 57 -5.50 -1.30 6.99
C GLY A 57 -5.58 -2.82 7.10
N SER A 58 -4.87 -3.33 8.07
CA SER A 58 -4.87 -4.74 8.46
C SER A 58 -4.61 -4.83 9.97
N THR A 59 -4.17 -5.98 10.45
CA THR A 59 -3.88 -6.13 11.89
C THR A 59 -2.57 -5.48 12.31
N TYR A 60 -1.69 -5.22 11.37
CA TYR A 60 -0.37 -4.67 11.63
C TYR A 60 0.08 -3.88 10.41
N TRP A 61 1.29 -3.37 10.42
CA TRP A 61 1.87 -2.75 9.23
C TRP A 61 2.02 -3.81 8.13
N ASN A 62 1.67 -3.46 6.91
CA ASN A 62 1.69 -4.39 5.77
C ASN A 62 3.12 -4.63 5.33
N MET A 63 3.81 -5.49 6.04
CA MET A 63 5.21 -5.78 5.78
C MET A 63 5.48 -7.28 5.87
N VAL A 64 6.41 -7.74 5.07
CA VAL A 64 6.89 -9.12 5.08
C VAL A 64 8.41 -9.07 5.22
N ILE A 65 8.95 -9.89 6.11
CA ILE A 65 10.38 -9.97 6.34
C ILE A 65 10.95 -11.15 5.55
N ALA A 66 11.93 -10.87 4.72
CA ALA A 66 12.61 -11.88 3.92
C ALA A 66 14.11 -11.78 4.15
N GLY A 67 14.66 -12.69 4.98
CA GLY A 67 16.08 -12.68 5.33
C GLY A 67 17.00 -13.01 4.16
N ALA A 68 16.52 -13.81 3.21
CA ALA A 68 17.24 -14.19 2.02
C ALA A 68 16.29 -14.17 0.83
N GLU A 69 16.86 -14.19 -0.37
CA GLU A 69 16.07 -14.21 -1.60
C GLU A 69 15.11 -15.41 -1.60
N GLY A 70 13.87 -15.16 -1.95
CA GLY A 70 12.84 -16.20 -2.04
C GLY A 70 12.24 -16.65 -0.71
N THR A 71 12.62 -16.04 0.43
CA THR A 71 12.14 -16.47 1.74
C THR A 71 10.94 -15.69 2.28
N ALA A 72 10.39 -14.74 1.51
CA ALA A 72 9.27 -13.94 1.97
C ALA A 72 8.07 -14.79 2.39
N LEU A 73 7.80 -15.91 1.73
CA LEU A 73 6.68 -16.79 2.05
C LEU A 73 6.87 -17.55 3.37
N GLU A 74 8.07 -17.53 3.94
CA GLU A 74 8.34 -18.14 5.24
C GLU A 74 7.92 -17.26 6.42
N ASP A 75 7.63 -15.97 6.17
CA ASP A 75 7.11 -15.07 7.19
C ASP A 75 5.59 -15.25 7.30
N GLU A 76 5.17 -16.23 8.09
CA GLU A 76 3.74 -16.57 8.23
C GLU A 76 2.91 -15.38 8.74
N GLU A 77 3.42 -14.66 9.73
CA GLU A 77 2.70 -13.49 10.27
C GLU A 77 2.55 -12.39 9.22
N GLY A 78 3.62 -12.11 8.49
CA GLY A 78 3.59 -11.11 7.42
C GLY A 78 2.61 -11.52 6.31
N ILE A 79 2.63 -12.78 5.90
CA ILE A 79 1.73 -13.29 4.86
C ILE A 79 0.27 -13.19 5.31
N GLU A 80 -0.04 -13.56 6.54
CA GLU A 80 -1.41 -13.45 7.04
C GLU A 80 -1.87 -11.99 7.12
N THR A 81 -0.97 -11.08 7.50
CA THR A 81 -1.25 -9.65 7.51
C THR A 81 -1.60 -9.14 6.11
N ILE A 82 -0.83 -9.53 5.11
CA ILE A 82 -1.06 -9.13 3.72
C ILE A 82 -2.37 -9.72 3.18
N LYS A 83 -2.68 -10.97 3.52
CA LYS A 83 -3.97 -11.58 3.13
C LYS A 83 -5.14 -10.81 3.71
N LEU A 84 -5.07 -10.44 4.98
CA LEU A 84 -6.12 -9.64 5.61
C LEU A 84 -6.22 -8.27 4.95
N PHE A 85 -5.10 -7.64 4.65
CA PHE A 85 -5.08 -6.37 3.93
C PHE A 85 -5.82 -6.50 2.60
N GLY A 86 -5.52 -7.55 1.82
CA GLY A 86 -6.20 -7.80 0.54
C GLY A 86 -7.71 -7.97 0.70
N ARG A 87 -8.13 -8.73 1.71
CA ARG A 87 -9.55 -8.90 2.00
C ARG A 87 -10.20 -7.57 2.39
N ASN A 88 -9.52 -6.75 3.16
CA ASN A 88 -10.03 -5.44 3.56
C ASN A 88 -10.17 -4.50 2.37
N VAL A 89 -9.20 -4.49 1.46
CA VAL A 89 -9.27 -3.70 0.22
C VAL A 89 -10.50 -4.11 -0.58
N ALA A 90 -10.72 -5.41 -0.78
CA ALA A 90 -11.86 -5.91 -1.53
C ALA A 90 -13.19 -5.51 -0.87
N LYS A 91 -13.26 -5.61 0.45
CA LYS A 91 -14.45 -5.25 1.23
C LYS A 91 -14.78 -3.76 1.08
N ILE A 92 -13.76 -2.91 1.18
CA ILE A 92 -13.97 -1.46 1.07
C ILE A 92 -14.38 -1.09 -0.35
N ILE A 93 -13.74 -1.66 -1.37
CA ILE A 93 -14.11 -1.42 -2.77
C ILE A 93 -15.59 -1.76 -2.99
N LYS A 94 -16.03 -2.89 -2.48
CA LYS A 94 -17.43 -3.30 -2.61
C LYS A 94 -18.37 -2.29 -1.96
N LYS A 95 -18.03 -1.79 -0.79
CA LYS A 95 -18.87 -0.81 -0.09
C LYS A 95 -18.89 0.55 -0.77
N VAL A 96 -17.77 0.98 -1.33
CA VAL A 96 -17.68 2.28 -2.00
C VAL A 96 -18.47 2.27 -3.32
N ARG A 97 -18.52 1.12 -3.99
CA ARG A 97 -19.25 0.99 -5.27
C ARG A 97 -20.75 0.96 -5.12
N ASP A 98 -21.22 0.54 -3.95
CA ASP A 98 -22.64 0.49 -3.67
C ASP A 98 -23.15 1.87 -3.27
#